data_2e44a81b768ba28cc607560a29a3c14a
#
_entry.id   2e44a81b768ba28cc607560a29a3c14a
#
_cell.length_a   1.000
_cell.length_b   1.000
_cell.length_c   1.000
_cell.angle_alpha   90.00
_cell.angle_beta   90.00
_cell.angle_gamma   90.00
#
_symmetry.space_group_name_H-M   'P 1'
#
loop_
_entity.id
_entity.type
_entity.pdbx_description
1 polymer ?
#
loop_
_entity_poly.entity_id
_entity_poly.type
_entity_poly.pdbx_seq_one_letter_code
_entity_poly.pdbx_strand_id
1 'polypeptide(L)'
;MYRDRSKIIRRIVIIGILLLALGGGAVALHSVYTVRTVYVEGNVHYTEDEIMEIVMSGPLGDNSLYLSLKYRDRGIQDIPFVDVMNVSILAPDTIKITVYEKALAGYVKYLDTYMYFDKDGYVVESSGIRTQGI
;
A
#
# COMPACT_ATOMS: atom_id res chain seq x y z
N MET A 1 -44.23 31.07 18.13
CA MET A 1 -42.83 31.44 18.41
C MET A 1 -42.12 30.45 19.34
N TYR A 2 -42.73 29.99 20.38
CA TYR A 2 -42.16 29.03 21.32
C TYR A 2 -41.99 27.62 20.68
N ARG A 3 -42.88 27.27 19.77
CA ARG A 3 -42.94 25.95 19.14
C ARG A 3 -41.83 25.72 18.12
N ASP A 4 -41.27 26.77 17.56
CA ASP A 4 -40.20 26.64 16.55
C ASP A 4 -38.80 26.53 17.16
N ARG A 5 -38.58 27.15 18.31
CA ARG A 5 -37.31 27.06 19.04
C ARG A 5 -37.03 25.63 19.51
N SER A 6 -38.03 24.89 19.99
CA SER A 6 -37.88 23.50 20.44
C SER A 6 -37.55 22.55 19.27
N LYS A 7 -38.11 22.80 18.10
CA LYS A 7 -37.80 22.07 16.90
C LYS A 7 -36.38 22.32 16.40
N ILE A 8 -35.93 23.56 16.45
CA ILE A 8 -34.56 23.96 16.07
C ILE A 8 -33.55 23.32 17.03
N ILE A 9 -33.79 23.43 18.34
CA ILE A 9 -32.91 22.83 19.35
C ILE A 9 -32.84 21.30 19.15
N ARG A 10 -33.96 20.66 18.92
CA ARG A 10 -34.00 19.21 18.67
C ARG A 10 -33.21 18.81 17.41
N ARG A 11 -33.31 19.59 16.33
CA ARG A 11 -32.53 19.39 15.12
C ARG A 11 -31.03 19.55 15.36
N ILE A 12 -30.64 20.59 16.09
CA ILE A 12 -29.23 20.82 16.42
C ILE A 12 -28.68 19.66 17.27
N VAL A 13 -29.44 19.19 18.26
CA VAL A 13 -29.04 18.07 19.11
C VAL A 13 -28.89 16.79 18.27
N ILE A 14 -29.82 16.51 17.37
CA ILE A 14 -29.76 15.33 16.49
C ILE A 14 -28.53 15.42 15.57
N ILE A 15 -28.27 16.58 14.97
CA ILE A 15 -27.09 16.79 14.11
C ILE A 15 -25.81 16.61 14.92
N GLY A 16 -25.76 17.14 16.14
CA GLY A 16 -24.61 16.98 17.03
C GLY A 16 -24.35 15.51 17.38
N ILE A 17 -25.37 14.73 17.67
CA ILE A 17 -25.27 13.29 17.96
C ILE A 17 -24.81 12.54 16.72
N LEU A 18 -25.33 12.87 15.53
CA LEU A 18 -24.90 12.25 14.27
C LEU A 18 -23.44 12.54 13.97
N LEU A 19 -22.97 13.78 14.18
CA LEU A 19 -21.58 14.15 13.98
C LEU A 19 -20.66 13.42 14.96
N LEU A 20 -21.05 13.30 16.23
CA LEU A 20 -20.29 12.52 17.22
C LEU A 20 -20.24 11.04 16.85
N ALA A 21 -21.33 10.46 16.38
CA ALA A 21 -21.37 9.07 15.95
C ALA A 21 -20.46 8.83 14.73
N LEU A 22 -20.49 9.74 13.74
CA LEU A 22 -19.63 9.68 12.56
C LEU A 22 -18.15 9.83 12.94
N GLY A 23 -17.81 10.81 13.78
CA GLY A 23 -16.45 11.03 14.26
C GLY A 23 -15.92 9.86 15.07
N GLY A 24 -16.69 9.35 16.01
CA GLY A 24 -16.36 8.18 16.83
C GLY A 24 -16.21 6.92 15.99
N GLY A 25 -17.10 6.70 15.02
CA GLY A 25 -17.02 5.59 14.08
C GLY A 25 -15.78 5.66 13.20
N ALA A 26 -15.43 6.84 12.68
CA ALA A 26 -14.22 7.04 11.88
C ALA A 26 -12.96 6.76 12.69
N VAL A 27 -12.87 7.23 13.92
CA VAL A 27 -11.74 6.96 14.83
C VAL A 27 -11.64 5.46 15.14
N ALA A 28 -12.76 4.81 15.42
CA ALA A 28 -12.80 3.38 15.69
C ALA A 28 -12.33 2.56 14.48
N LEU A 29 -12.81 2.89 13.27
CA LEU A 29 -12.37 2.25 12.05
C LEU A 29 -10.87 2.44 11.80
N HIS A 30 -10.37 3.66 11.97
CA HIS A 30 -8.94 3.93 11.83
C HIS A 30 -8.11 3.11 12.82
N SER A 31 -8.52 3.05 14.07
CA SER A 31 -7.83 2.31 15.14
C SER A 31 -7.83 0.79 14.89
N VAL A 32 -8.97 0.23 14.50
CA VAL A 32 -9.13 -1.21 14.25
C VAL A 32 -8.35 -1.65 13.02
N TYR A 33 -8.34 -0.84 11.97
CA TYR A 33 -7.66 -1.14 10.70
C TYR A 33 -6.23 -0.59 10.61
N THR A 34 -5.63 -0.19 11.72
CA THR A 34 -4.22 0.18 11.74
C THR A 34 -3.35 -1.09 11.64
N VAL A 35 -2.49 -1.13 10.63
CA VAL A 35 -1.59 -2.25 10.37
C VAL A 35 -0.53 -2.35 11.47
N ARG A 36 -0.43 -3.51 12.10
CA ARG A 36 0.57 -3.83 13.12
C ARG A 36 1.51 -4.95 12.70
N THR A 37 1.04 -5.82 11.83
CA THR A 37 1.79 -6.96 11.34
C THR A 37 1.77 -6.98 9.83
N VAL A 38 2.95 -7.14 9.22
CA VAL A 38 3.11 -7.21 7.76
C VAL A 38 3.90 -8.47 7.42
N TYR A 39 3.34 -9.29 6.54
CA TYR A 39 4.05 -10.42 5.95
C TYR A 39 4.45 -10.05 4.53
N VAL A 40 5.71 -10.24 4.19
CA VAL A 40 6.25 -10.00 2.85
C VAL A 40 6.78 -11.31 2.29
N GLU A 41 6.31 -11.67 1.11
CA GLU A 41 6.71 -12.89 0.41
C GLU A 41 7.18 -12.57 -1.02
N GLY A 42 8.12 -13.37 -1.51
CA GLY A 42 8.61 -13.29 -2.88
C GLY A 42 9.65 -12.21 -3.14
N ASN A 43 10.03 -11.42 -2.14
CA ASN A 43 11.08 -10.42 -2.26
C ASN A 43 12.46 -11.09 -2.32
N VAL A 44 13.23 -10.76 -3.35
CA VAL A 44 14.61 -11.25 -3.54
C VAL A 44 15.60 -10.08 -3.45
N HIS A 45 15.42 -9.05 -4.27
CA HIS A 45 16.29 -7.88 -4.33
C HIS A 45 15.93 -6.79 -3.31
N TYR A 46 14.68 -6.78 -2.84
CA TYR A 46 14.20 -5.81 -1.87
C TYR A 46 14.11 -6.45 -0.49
N THR A 47 14.48 -5.69 0.54
CA THR A 47 14.23 -6.09 1.93
C THR A 47 12.76 -5.92 2.27
N GLU A 48 12.31 -6.57 3.34
CA GLU A 48 10.94 -6.40 3.84
C GLU A 48 10.64 -4.94 4.18
N ASP A 49 11.60 -4.24 4.79
CA ASP A 49 11.45 -2.83 5.17
C ASP A 49 11.31 -1.93 3.93
N GLU A 50 12.08 -2.18 2.88
CA GLU A 50 11.97 -1.45 1.61
C GLU A 50 10.61 -1.67 0.96
N ILE A 51 10.11 -2.90 0.96
CA ILE A 51 8.78 -3.22 0.43
C ILE A 51 7.68 -2.53 1.26
N MET A 52 7.78 -2.55 2.58
CA MET A 52 6.85 -1.86 3.46
C MET A 52 6.84 -0.36 3.22
N GLU A 53 7.99 0.25 3.03
CA GLU A 53 8.13 1.68 2.73
C GLU A 53 7.45 2.04 1.40
N ILE A 54 7.59 1.22 0.38
CA ILE A 54 6.94 1.43 -0.93
C ILE A 54 5.41 1.32 -0.80
N VAL A 55 4.91 0.29 -0.15
CA VAL A 55 3.48 -0.01 -0.04
C VAL A 55 2.77 0.93 0.92
N MET A 56 3.38 1.19 2.07
CA MET A 56 2.78 1.93 3.17
C MET A 56 3.18 3.42 3.18
N SER A 57 3.46 3.98 2.02
CA SER A 57 3.74 5.40 1.87
C SER A 57 2.47 6.25 1.91
N GLY A 58 2.60 7.49 2.40
CA GLY A 58 1.51 8.46 2.43
C GLY A 58 0.75 8.50 3.76
N PRO A 59 -0.20 9.45 3.91
CA PRO A 59 -0.83 9.75 5.20
C PRO A 59 -1.73 8.64 5.76
N LEU A 60 -2.26 7.76 4.92
CA LEU A 60 -3.08 6.60 5.33
C LEU A 60 -2.37 5.27 5.04
N GLY A 61 -1.06 5.30 4.87
CA GLY A 61 -0.27 4.13 4.51
C GLY A 61 -0.24 3.02 5.56
N ASP A 62 -0.62 3.28 6.79
CA ASP A 62 -0.75 2.32 7.87
C ASP A 62 -2.18 1.79 8.10
N ASN A 63 -3.12 2.16 7.24
CA ASN A 63 -4.51 1.71 7.33
C ASN A 63 -4.76 0.55 6.36
N SER A 64 -5.07 -0.62 6.87
CA SER A 64 -5.27 -1.83 6.07
C SER A 64 -6.47 -1.72 5.13
N LEU A 65 -7.54 -1.09 5.57
CA LEU A 65 -8.73 -0.88 4.73
C LEU A 65 -8.41 0.04 3.54
N TYR A 66 -7.70 1.13 3.79
CA TYR A 66 -7.24 2.04 2.75
C TYR A 66 -6.31 1.35 1.75
N LEU A 67 -5.33 0.57 2.23
CA LEU A 67 -4.41 -0.17 1.38
C LEU A 67 -5.14 -1.21 0.54
N SER A 68 -6.10 -1.92 1.11
CA SER A 68 -6.93 -2.88 0.40
C SER A 68 -7.72 -2.22 -0.74
N LEU A 69 -8.35 -1.08 -0.48
CA LEU A 69 -9.11 -0.35 -1.49
C LEU A 69 -8.20 0.25 -2.56
N LYS A 70 -7.05 0.79 -2.18
CA LYS A 70 -6.07 1.39 -3.09
C LYS A 70 -5.50 0.39 -4.08
N TYR A 71 -5.20 -0.83 -3.62
CA TYR A 71 -4.53 -1.87 -4.42
C TYR A 71 -5.44 -3.05 -4.79
N ARG A 72 -6.75 -2.89 -4.65
CA ARG A 72 -7.72 -3.98 -4.84
C ARG A 72 -7.70 -4.59 -6.24
N ASP A 73 -7.78 -3.76 -7.27
CA ASP A 73 -7.85 -4.18 -8.67
C ASP A 73 -6.55 -3.90 -9.43
N ARG A 74 -5.60 -3.25 -8.78
CA ARG A 74 -4.32 -2.87 -9.37
C ARG A 74 -3.21 -3.21 -8.39
N GLY A 75 -2.40 -4.18 -8.72
CA GLY A 75 -1.13 -4.36 -8.04
C GLY A 75 -0.25 -3.12 -8.21
N ILE A 76 0.75 -2.98 -7.38
CA ILE A 76 1.74 -1.92 -7.50
C ILE A 76 2.66 -2.27 -8.67
N GLN A 77 2.76 -1.38 -9.63
CA GLN A 77 3.60 -1.49 -10.82
C GLN A 77 4.63 -0.35 -10.84
N ASP A 78 5.52 -0.37 -11.82
CA ASP A 78 6.55 0.65 -12.04
C ASP A 78 7.61 0.72 -10.94
N ILE A 79 7.81 -0.36 -10.21
CA ILE A 79 8.93 -0.51 -9.27
C ILE A 79 10.06 -1.24 -9.99
N PRO A 80 11.30 -0.72 -9.96
CA PRO A 80 12.43 -1.37 -10.62
C PRO A 80 12.60 -2.82 -10.19
N PHE A 81 12.81 -3.72 -11.13
CA PHE A 81 12.99 -5.18 -10.95
C PHE A 81 11.76 -5.92 -10.42
N VAL A 82 10.63 -5.25 -10.27
CA VAL A 82 9.37 -5.84 -9.81
C VAL A 82 8.36 -5.85 -10.96
N ASP A 83 7.75 -7.00 -11.19
CA ASP A 83 6.67 -7.13 -12.15
C ASP A 83 5.37 -6.57 -11.55
N VAL A 84 4.99 -7.09 -10.40
CA VAL A 84 3.81 -6.61 -9.65
C VAL A 84 3.95 -6.93 -8.17
N MET A 85 3.34 -6.11 -7.32
CA MET A 85 3.12 -6.40 -5.90
C MET A 85 1.63 -6.40 -5.60
N ASN A 86 1.16 -7.41 -4.88
CA ASN A 86 -0.22 -7.51 -4.43
C ASN A 86 -0.31 -7.36 -2.92
N VAL A 87 -1.34 -6.65 -2.47
CA VAL A 87 -1.61 -6.44 -1.04
C VAL A 87 -2.92 -7.13 -0.69
N SER A 88 -2.88 -7.99 0.33
CA SER A 88 -4.04 -8.71 0.85
C SER A 88 -4.23 -8.44 2.33
N ILE A 89 -5.47 -8.34 2.79
CA ILE A 89 -5.78 -8.28 4.22
C ILE A 89 -5.97 -9.71 4.74
N LEU A 90 -5.20 -10.08 5.77
CA LEU A 90 -5.38 -11.33 6.51
C LEU A 90 -6.24 -11.13 7.76
N ALA A 91 -6.09 -9.98 8.40
CA ALA A 91 -6.87 -9.53 9.56
C ALA A 91 -6.94 -7.99 9.51
N PRO A 92 -7.80 -7.33 10.30
CA PRO A 92 -7.88 -5.87 10.29
C PRO A 92 -6.56 -5.14 10.56
N ASP A 93 -5.68 -5.74 11.35
CA ASP A 93 -4.36 -5.20 11.70
C ASP A 93 -3.19 -5.91 10.99
N THR A 94 -3.47 -6.82 10.07
CA THR A 94 -2.48 -7.66 9.41
C THR A 94 -2.65 -7.66 7.91
N ILE A 95 -1.58 -7.34 7.19
CA ILE A 95 -1.56 -7.42 5.74
C ILE A 95 -0.47 -8.35 5.26
N LYS A 96 -0.66 -8.88 4.05
CA LYS A 96 0.33 -9.68 3.33
C LYS A 96 0.65 -8.99 2.02
N ILE A 97 1.93 -8.77 1.76
CA ILE A 97 2.43 -8.22 0.51
C ILE A 97 3.11 -9.35 -0.25
N THR A 98 2.60 -9.67 -1.43
CA THR A 98 3.22 -10.66 -2.32
C THR A 98 3.92 -9.93 -3.45
N VAL A 99 5.23 -10.14 -3.54
CA VAL A 99 6.08 -9.51 -4.54
C VAL A 99 6.38 -10.51 -5.66
N TYR A 100 6.14 -10.10 -6.89
CA TYR A 100 6.52 -10.85 -8.08
C TYR A 100 7.65 -10.09 -8.76
N GLU A 101 8.89 -10.49 -8.51
CA GLU A 101 10.06 -9.86 -9.11
C GLU A 101 10.28 -10.39 -10.53
N LYS A 102 10.82 -9.53 -11.39
CA LYS A 102 11.21 -9.93 -12.76
C LYS A 102 12.31 -10.98 -12.70
N ALA A 103 12.18 -12.03 -13.49
CA ALA A 103 13.18 -13.08 -13.59
C ALA A 103 14.38 -12.58 -14.40
N LEU A 104 15.51 -12.39 -13.73
CA LEU A 104 16.73 -11.90 -14.33
C LEU A 104 17.73 -13.05 -14.51
N ALA A 105 18.32 -13.20 -15.71
CA ALA A 105 19.39 -14.15 -15.98
C ALA A 105 20.78 -13.53 -15.82
N GLY A 106 20.93 -12.23 -16.08
CA GLY A 106 22.20 -11.53 -15.96
C GLY A 106 22.10 -10.07 -16.37
N TYR A 107 23.26 -9.44 -16.50
CA TYR A 107 23.36 -8.06 -16.93
C TYR A 107 24.55 -7.83 -17.85
N VAL A 108 24.48 -6.75 -18.64
CA VAL A 108 25.59 -6.21 -19.43
C VAL A 108 25.78 -4.76 -19.11
N LYS A 109 27.03 -4.33 -18.95
CA LYS A 109 27.33 -2.90 -18.80
C LYS A 109 27.49 -2.28 -20.19
N TYR A 110 26.70 -1.23 -20.47
CA TYR A 110 26.76 -0.49 -21.73
C TYR A 110 26.55 1.00 -21.48
N LEU A 111 27.49 1.83 -21.90
CA LEU A 111 27.44 3.31 -21.75
C LEU A 111 27.09 3.76 -20.34
N ASP A 112 27.81 3.27 -19.33
CA ASP A 112 27.63 3.55 -17.90
C ASP A 112 26.26 3.13 -17.33
N THR A 113 25.56 2.28 -18.05
CA THR A 113 24.27 1.71 -17.63
C THR A 113 24.37 0.19 -17.58
N TYR A 114 23.77 -0.41 -16.56
CA TYR A 114 23.60 -1.87 -16.46
C TYR A 114 22.27 -2.26 -17.07
N MET A 115 22.33 -3.07 -18.12
CA MET A 115 21.14 -3.61 -18.79
C MET A 115 20.92 -5.03 -18.34
N TYR A 116 19.82 -5.26 -17.64
CA TYR A 116 19.46 -6.57 -17.12
C TYR A 116 18.56 -7.30 -18.11
N PHE A 117 18.83 -8.55 -18.34
CA PHE A 117 18.11 -9.37 -19.31
C PHE A 117 17.58 -10.66 -18.68
N ASP A 118 16.49 -11.18 -19.25
CA ASP A 118 15.91 -12.46 -18.88
C ASP A 118 16.65 -13.64 -19.53
N LYS A 119 16.18 -14.85 -19.27
CA LYS A 119 16.74 -16.08 -19.82
C LYS A 119 16.67 -16.17 -21.35
N ASP A 120 15.77 -15.41 -21.98
CA ASP A 120 15.57 -15.36 -23.42
C ASP A 120 16.40 -14.25 -24.10
N GLY A 121 17.15 -13.49 -23.31
CA GLY A 121 18.03 -12.42 -23.77
C GLY A 121 17.36 -11.07 -23.98
N TYR A 122 16.11 -10.91 -23.55
CA TYR A 122 15.40 -9.63 -23.61
C TYR A 122 15.77 -8.74 -22.42
N VAL A 123 16.00 -7.45 -22.68
CA VAL A 123 16.25 -6.47 -21.63
C VAL A 123 14.94 -6.18 -20.89
N VAL A 124 14.93 -6.44 -19.59
CA VAL A 124 13.76 -6.24 -18.74
C VAL A 124 13.88 -5.01 -17.84
N GLU A 125 15.12 -4.58 -17.61
CA GLU A 125 15.40 -3.40 -16.76
C GLU A 125 16.73 -2.78 -17.13
N SER A 126 16.88 -1.47 -16.93
CA SER A 126 18.17 -0.77 -17.04
C SER A 126 18.38 0.14 -15.83
N SER A 127 19.60 0.17 -15.32
CA SER A 127 19.95 0.95 -14.13
C SER A 127 21.36 1.48 -14.20
N GLY A 128 21.62 2.66 -13.68
CA GLY A 128 22.97 3.22 -13.50
C GLY A 128 23.74 2.55 -12.36
N ILE A 129 23.10 1.73 -11.56
CA ILE A 129 23.68 1.07 -10.39
C ILE A 129 23.56 -0.44 -10.57
N ARG A 130 24.65 -1.16 -10.28
CA ARG A 130 24.62 -2.63 -10.29
C ARG A 130 23.80 -3.16 -9.11
N THR A 131 22.85 -4.01 -9.40
CA THR A 131 22.07 -4.72 -8.38
C THR A 131 22.84 -5.95 -7.91
N GLN A 132 22.98 -6.11 -6.60
CA GLN A 132 23.64 -7.27 -6.01
C GLN A 132 22.81 -8.54 -6.19
N GLY A 133 23.48 -9.67 -6.27
CA GLY A 133 22.84 -10.99 -6.38
C GLY A 133 22.48 -11.43 -7.79
N ILE A 134 22.97 -10.72 -8.83
CA ILE A 134 22.80 -11.07 -10.24
C ILE A 134 24.17 -11.30 -10.88
#